data_cff228528392638d727b9f7efe00bffd
#
_entry.id   cff228528392638d727b9f7efe00bffd
#
_cell.length_a   1.000
_cell.length_b   1.000
_cell.length_c   1.000
_cell.angle_alpha   90.00
_cell.angle_beta   90.00
_cell.angle_gamma   90.00
#
_symmetry.space_group_name_H-M   'P 1'
#
loop_
_entity.id
_entity.type
_entity.pdbx_description
1 polymer ?
#
loop_
_entity_poly.entity_id
_entity_poly.type
_entity_poly.pdbx_seq_one_letter_code
_entity_poly.pdbx_strand_id
1 'polypeptide(L)'
;GQQVKAGDLLAQIDPSQFKVALAQAQGQLAKDQATLANARRDLARYQQLVKTNLVSRQELDTQQSLVVESAGTVKADEAAVASAQLQLDWTRITAPIDGRVGLKQVDIGNQISSGDTTGIVVLTQTHPIDVVFTLPESSIATVVQAQKAGKALSVEAWDRTNKQKISVGELLSLDNQIDATTGTIKLKARFSNLDDALFPNQFVNARLLVDTQQNAVVIPAAALQMGNEGHFVWVLNDENKVSKHSVTPGIQDSQKVVISAGLSAGDRVVTDGIDRLTEGAKVEVVTASSGEQAQPAPRQSGKHGARS
;
A
#
# COMPACT_ATOMS: atom_id res chain seq x y z
N GLY A 1 11.89 -12.11 6.50
CA GLY A 1 10.91 -11.54 7.40
C GLY A 1 11.44 -10.44 8.32
N GLN A 2 12.73 -10.12 8.27
CA GLN A 2 13.35 -9.06 9.07
C GLN A 2 12.94 -7.69 8.56
N GLN A 3 12.62 -6.74 9.45
CA GLN A 3 12.45 -5.34 9.11
C GLN A 3 13.82 -4.67 9.00
N VAL A 4 13.97 -3.83 7.98
CA VAL A 4 15.20 -3.08 7.68
C VAL A 4 14.87 -1.64 7.35
N LYS A 5 15.82 -0.77 7.59
CA LYS A 5 15.76 0.65 7.22
C LYS A 5 16.58 0.92 5.96
N ALA A 6 16.25 1.96 5.25
CA ALA A 6 17.06 2.45 4.14
C ALA A 6 18.52 2.65 4.59
N GLY A 7 19.47 2.06 3.83
CA GLY A 7 20.89 2.06 4.15
C GLY A 7 21.39 0.84 4.92
N ASP A 8 20.52 -0.02 5.49
CA ASP A 8 20.93 -1.23 6.17
C ASP A 8 21.58 -2.22 5.18
N LEU A 9 22.63 -2.90 5.62
CA LEU A 9 23.35 -3.87 4.79
C LEU A 9 22.52 -5.15 4.63
N LEU A 10 22.18 -5.49 3.40
CA LEU A 10 21.44 -6.71 3.05
C LEU A 10 22.36 -7.86 2.66
N ALA A 11 23.39 -7.57 1.87
CA ALA A 11 24.35 -8.55 1.38
C ALA A 11 25.71 -7.90 1.10
N GLN A 12 26.75 -8.71 1.10
CA GLN A 12 28.10 -8.29 0.74
C GLN A 12 28.63 -9.23 -0.34
N ILE A 13 28.94 -8.67 -1.51
CA ILE A 13 29.72 -9.38 -2.54
C ILE A 13 31.18 -9.38 -2.12
N ASP A 14 31.96 -10.41 -2.46
CA ASP A 14 33.39 -10.45 -2.13
C ASP A 14 34.08 -9.19 -2.69
N PRO A 15 34.59 -8.31 -1.83
CA PRO A 15 35.19 -7.04 -2.25
C PRO A 15 36.69 -7.19 -2.62
N SER A 16 37.26 -8.38 -2.55
CA SER A 16 38.72 -8.57 -2.60
C SER A 16 39.33 -8.04 -3.90
N GLN A 17 38.78 -8.41 -5.05
CA GLN A 17 39.28 -7.96 -6.35
C GLN A 17 39.08 -6.43 -6.55
N PHE A 18 37.99 -5.87 -6.06
CA PHE A 18 37.71 -4.44 -6.17
C PHE A 18 38.63 -3.60 -5.29
N LYS A 19 38.98 -4.09 -4.10
CA LYS A 19 39.98 -3.44 -3.23
C LYS A 19 41.35 -3.40 -3.91
N VAL A 20 41.78 -4.49 -4.57
CA VAL A 20 43.02 -4.53 -5.33
C VAL A 20 43.01 -3.55 -6.48
N ALA A 21 41.93 -3.51 -7.26
CA ALA A 21 41.76 -2.55 -8.37
C ALA A 21 41.84 -1.09 -7.89
N LEU A 22 41.18 -0.77 -6.78
CA LEU A 22 41.23 0.57 -6.17
C LEU A 22 42.66 0.92 -5.73
N ALA A 23 43.36 0.00 -5.05
CA ALA A 23 44.73 0.24 -4.64
C ALA A 23 45.70 0.45 -5.82
N GLN A 24 45.47 -0.26 -6.93
CA GLN A 24 46.24 -0.09 -8.16
C GLN A 24 45.99 1.30 -8.79
N ALA A 25 44.74 1.72 -8.89
CA ALA A 25 44.39 3.06 -9.41
C ALA A 25 44.97 4.17 -8.52
N GLN A 26 44.91 4.02 -7.20
CA GLN A 26 45.50 4.98 -6.24
C GLN A 26 47.02 5.07 -6.39
N GLY A 27 47.70 3.92 -6.59
CA GLY A 27 49.14 3.87 -6.84
C GLY A 27 49.53 4.62 -8.12
N GLN A 28 48.77 4.46 -9.19
CA GLN A 28 49.00 5.19 -10.46
C GLN A 28 48.80 6.69 -10.28
N LEU A 29 47.71 7.10 -9.63
CA LEU A 29 47.45 8.49 -9.32
C LEU A 29 48.59 9.14 -8.52
N ALA A 30 49.07 8.45 -7.48
CA ALA A 30 50.19 8.95 -6.64
C ALA A 30 51.48 9.17 -7.47
N LYS A 31 51.79 8.22 -8.39
CA LYS A 31 52.93 8.36 -9.30
C LYS A 31 52.82 9.58 -10.19
N ASP A 32 51.63 9.80 -10.82
CA ASP A 32 51.47 10.87 -11.79
C ASP A 32 51.27 12.26 -11.12
N GLN A 33 50.74 12.29 -9.88
CA GLN A 33 50.83 13.47 -9.03
C GLN A 33 52.25 13.87 -8.71
N ALA A 34 53.16 12.90 -8.43
CA ALA A 34 54.57 13.23 -8.23
C ALA A 34 55.23 13.77 -9.51
N THR A 35 54.87 13.20 -10.68
CA THR A 35 55.33 13.71 -11.98
C THR A 35 54.86 15.13 -12.24
N LEU A 36 53.60 15.44 -12.01
CA LEU A 36 53.06 16.80 -12.11
C LEU A 36 53.75 17.77 -11.14
N ALA A 37 54.00 17.33 -9.91
CA ALA A 37 54.73 18.15 -8.92
C ALA A 37 56.16 18.46 -9.37
N ASN A 38 56.86 17.54 -10.03
CA ASN A 38 58.16 17.78 -10.63
C ASN A 38 58.05 18.75 -11.80
N ALA A 39 57.14 18.54 -12.74
CA ALA A 39 56.94 19.43 -13.87
C ALA A 39 56.64 20.90 -13.44
N ARG A 40 55.80 21.06 -12.40
CA ARG A 40 55.54 22.41 -11.81
C ARG A 40 56.77 23.06 -11.19
N ARG A 41 57.63 22.31 -10.50
CA ARG A 41 58.88 22.82 -9.95
C ARG A 41 59.85 23.21 -11.05
N ASP A 42 59.94 22.44 -12.13
CA ASP A 42 60.76 22.76 -13.28
C ASP A 42 60.25 24.01 -14.01
N LEU A 43 58.94 24.09 -14.26
CA LEU A 43 58.33 25.30 -14.84
C LEU A 43 58.68 26.55 -14.03
N ALA A 44 58.56 26.50 -12.69
CA ALA A 44 58.89 27.62 -11.82
C ALA A 44 60.34 28.03 -11.96
N ARG A 45 61.28 27.04 -12.11
CA ARG A 45 62.68 27.28 -12.35
C ARG A 45 62.91 27.94 -13.71
N TYR A 46 62.31 27.45 -14.79
CA TYR A 46 62.40 28.02 -16.13
C TYR A 46 61.84 29.42 -16.21
N GLN A 47 60.75 29.73 -15.52
CA GLN A 47 60.18 31.06 -15.38
C GLN A 47 61.18 32.08 -14.78
N GLN A 48 62.03 31.67 -13.87
CA GLN A 48 63.08 32.51 -13.31
C GLN A 48 64.27 32.66 -14.27
N LEU A 49 64.69 31.57 -14.93
CA LEU A 49 65.82 31.58 -15.85
C LEU A 49 65.56 32.40 -17.13
N VAL A 50 64.36 32.43 -17.64
CA VAL A 50 63.95 33.30 -18.77
C VAL A 50 64.13 34.77 -18.43
N LYS A 51 63.84 35.20 -17.20
CA LYS A 51 64.03 36.61 -16.76
C LYS A 51 65.50 37.08 -16.84
N THR A 52 66.45 36.14 -16.74
CA THR A 52 67.87 36.36 -16.82
C THR A 52 68.46 35.97 -18.17
N ASN A 53 67.65 35.74 -19.19
CA ASN A 53 68.02 35.32 -20.56
C ASN A 53 68.88 34.06 -20.62
N LEU A 54 68.78 33.14 -19.62
CA LEU A 54 69.58 31.89 -19.56
C LEU A 54 68.91 30.71 -20.26
N VAL A 55 67.63 30.84 -20.62
CA VAL A 55 66.90 29.85 -21.39
C VAL A 55 65.97 30.52 -22.43
N SER A 56 65.62 29.83 -23.48
CA SER A 56 64.76 30.32 -24.55
C SER A 56 63.28 30.35 -24.11
N ARG A 57 62.46 31.20 -24.76
CA ARG A 57 61.01 31.19 -24.58
C ARG A 57 60.37 29.88 -25.03
N GLN A 58 60.92 29.24 -26.06
CA GLN A 58 60.44 27.94 -26.54
C GLN A 58 60.60 26.85 -25.46
N GLU A 59 61.67 26.85 -24.70
CA GLU A 59 61.85 25.90 -23.60
C GLU A 59 60.88 26.16 -22.46
N LEU A 60 60.60 27.41 -22.16
CA LEU A 60 59.53 27.74 -21.18
C LEU A 60 58.16 27.26 -21.64
N ASP A 61 57.78 27.51 -22.91
CA ASP A 61 56.51 27.09 -23.48
C ASP A 61 56.38 25.54 -23.47
N THR A 62 57.46 24.82 -23.72
CA THR A 62 57.53 23.36 -23.63
C THR A 62 57.25 22.88 -22.19
N GLN A 63 57.87 23.50 -21.19
CA GLN A 63 57.65 23.16 -19.79
C GLN A 63 56.21 23.48 -19.35
N GLN A 64 55.64 24.57 -19.84
CA GLN A 64 54.25 24.89 -19.57
C GLN A 64 53.29 23.85 -20.17
N SER A 65 53.57 23.43 -21.40
CA SER A 65 52.79 22.36 -22.07
C SER A 65 52.89 21.03 -21.28
N LEU A 66 54.09 20.67 -20.78
CA LEU A 66 54.30 19.46 -19.97
C LEU A 66 53.49 19.47 -18.66
N VAL A 67 53.36 20.64 -18.00
CA VAL A 67 52.52 20.80 -16.81
C VAL A 67 51.05 20.60 -17.15
N VAL A 68 50.58 21.14 -18.28
CA VAL A 68 49.19 20.99 -18.73
C VAL A 68 48.90 19.50 -19.06
N GLU A 69 49.81 18.83 -19.77
CA GLU A 69 49.70 17.39 -20.10
C GLU A 69 49.66 16.53 -18.83
N SER A 70 50.61 16.75 -17.91
CA SER A 70 50.66 16.00 -16.64
C SER A 70 49.44 16.30 -15.77
N ALA A 71 48.90 17.52 -15.78
CA ALA A 71 47.65 17.81 -15.07
C ALA A 71 46.44 17.09 -15.68
N GLY A 72 46.41 16.96 -17.02
CA GLY A 72 45.41 16.14 -17.74
C GLY A 72 45.46 14.66 -17.33
N THR A 73 46.69 14.10 -17.24
CA THR A 73 46.91 12.71 -16.79
C THR A 73 46.40 12.49 -15.37
N VAL A 74 46.79 13.38 -14.42
CA VAL A 74 46.29 13.29 -13.03
C VAL A 74 44.78 13.33 -12.97
N LYS A 75 44.12 14.18 -13.76
CA LYS A 75 42.67 14.23 -13.80
C LYS A 75 42.01 12.92 -14.33
N ALA A 76 42.66 12.29 -15.31
CA ALA A 76 42.20 10.98 -15.81
C ALA A 76 42.37 9.88 -14.73
N ASP A 77 43.46 9.90 -13.98
CA ASP A 77 43.68 8.96 -12.89
C ASP A 77 42.72 9.17 -11.71
N GLU A 78 42.40 10.43 -11.36
CA GLU A 78 41.35 10.76 -10.39
C GLU A 78 40.01 10.12 -10.78
N ALA A 79 39.64 10.18 -12.06
CA ALA A 79 38.43 9.53 -12.57
C ALA A 79 38.54 8.01 -12.50
N ALA A 80 39.71 7.43 -12.74
CA ALA A 80 39.93 5.97 -12.61
C ALA A 80 39.80 5.52 -11.15
N VAL A 81 40.34 6.27 -10.20
CA VAL A 81 40.17 6.01 -8.75
C VAL A 81 38.70 6.10 -8.35
N ALA A 82 37.98 7.13 -8.80
CA ALA A 82 36.54 7.28 -8.54
C ALA A 82 35.73 6.11 -9.09
N SER A 83 36.06 5.63 -10.30
CA SER A 83 35.41 4.45 -10.90
C SER A 83 35.68 3.18 -10.09
N ALA A 84 36.92 2.93 -9.67
CA ALA A 84 37.27 1.77 -8.86
C ALA A 84 36.60 1.82 -7.45
N GLN A 85 36.50 3.00 -6.85
CA GLN A 85 35.81 3.22 -5.58
C GLN A 85 34.33 2.90 -5.73
N LEU A 86 33.67 3.38 -6.78
CA LEU A 86 32.25 3.14 -7.04
C LEU A 86 31.97 1.62 -7.21
N GLN A 87 32.84 0.90 -7.90
CA GLN A 87 32.74 -0.56 -8.04
C GLN A 87 32.89 -1.27 -6.69
N LEU A 88 33.75 -0.80 -5.83
CA LEU A 88 33.91 -1.31 -4.46
C LEU A 88 32.65 -1.02 -3.63
N ASP A 89 32.09 0.16 -3.73
CA ASP A 89 30.87 0.53 -3.00
C ASP A 89 29.68 -0.34 -3.42
N TRP A 90 29.56 -0.68 -4.68
CA TRP A 90 28.51 -1.58 -5.20
C TRP A 90 28.65 -3.02 -4.70
N THR A 91 29.78 -3.42 -4.13
CA THR A 91 29.86 -4.73 -3.45
C THR A 91 29.02 -4.77 -2.17
N ARG A 92 28.67 -3.62 -1.61
CA ARG A 92 27.81 -3.51 -0.42
C ARG A 92 26.39 -3.24 -0.86
N ILE A 93 25.55 -4.25 -0.83
CA ILE A 93 24.15 -4.15 -1.20
C ILE A 93 23.36 -3.72 0.02
N THR A 94 22.87 -2.49 -0.01
CA THR A 94 22.08 -1.90 1.07
C THR A 94 20.61 -1.77 0.68
N ALA A 95 19.73 -1.68 1.68
CA ALA A 95 18.31 -1.48 1.47
C ALA A 95 18.05 -0.08 0.88
N PRO A 96 17.39 0.04 -0.29
CA PRO A 96 17.06 1.33 -0.89
C PRO A 96 15.88 2.03 -0.21
N ILE A 97 15.04 1.29 0.50
CA ILE A 97 13.83 1.75 1.19
C ILE A 97 13.71 1.06 2.54
N ASP A 98 12.90 1.65 3.42
CA ASP A 98 12.43 0.95 4.63
C ASP A 98 11.46 -0.15 4.22
N GLY A 99 11.53 -1.31 4.88
CA GLY A 99 10.62 -2.39 4.56
C GLY A 99 10.96 -3.72 5.19
N ARG A 100 10.24 -4.75 4.74
CA ARG A 100 10.41 -6.12 5.21
C ARG A 100 11.11 -6.96 4.15
N VAL A 101 12.17 -7.63 4.58
CA VAL A 101 12.97 -8.53 3.74
C VAL A 101 12.23 -9.86 3.56
N GLY A 102 12.09 -10.31 2.34
CA GLY A 102 11.52 -11.60 1.98
C GLY A 102 12.45 -12.78 2.26
N LEU A 103 12.19 -13.90 1.62
CA LEU A 103 13.07 -15.07 1.69
C LEU A 103 14.33 -14.82 0.87
N LYS A 104 15.47 -15.23 1.41
CA LYS A 104 16.75 -15.22 0.72
C LYS A 104 16.67 -16.14 -0.51
N GLN A 105 17.05 -15.62 -1.68
CA GLN A 105 17.00 -16.37 -2.94
C GLN A 105 18.33 -17.04 -3.29
N VAL A 106 19.45 -16.56 -2.71
CA VAL A 106 20.79 -17.05 -2.98
C VAL A 106 21.52 -17.36 -1.67
N ASP A 107 22.39 -18.35 -1.67
CA ASP A 107 23.18 -18.73 -0.52
C ASP A 107 24.58 -18.12 -0.53
N ILE A 108 25.23 -18.08 0.64
CA ILE A 108 26.61 -17.62 0.76
C ILE A 108 27.50 -18.57 -0.03
N GLY A 109 28.38 -18.01 -0.87
CA GLY A 109 29.25 -18.73 -1.77
C GLY A 109 28.69 -18.93 -3.19
N ASN A 110 27.44 -18.60 -3.43
CA ASN A 110 26.89 -18.62 -4.79
C ASN A 110 27.46 -17.47 -5.62
N GLN A 111 27.77 -17.75 -6.87
CA GLN A 111 28.08 -16.72 -7.85
C GLN A 111 26.79 -16.02 -8.28
N ILE A 112 26.83 -14.70 -8.33
CA ILE A 112 25.72 -13.86 -8.83
C ILE A 112 26.21 -13.05 -10.04
N SER A 113 25.31 -12.82 -10.98
CA SER A 113 25.60 -12.07 -12.20
C SER A 113 24.54 -10.98 -12.41
N SER A 114 24.93 -9.91 -13.09
CA SER A 114 23.99 -8.84 -13.48
C SER A 114 22.90 -9.30 -14.46
N GLY A 115 23.09 -10.46 -15.10
CA GLY A 115 22.09 -11.09 -15.99
C GLY A 115 21.09 -11.99 -15.26
N ASP A 116 21.26 -12.25 -13.98
CA ASP A 116 20.37 -13.12 -13.22
C ASP A 116 18.99 -12.46 -13.06
N THR A 117 17.94 -13.18 -13.43
CA THR A 117 16.56 -12.74 -13.28
C THR A 117 16.05 -12.85 -11.84
N THR A 118 16.72 -13.69 -11.04
CA THR A 118 16.42 -13.89 -9.63
C THR A 118 17.31 -12.97 -8.81
N GLY A 119 16.75 -12.00 -8.12
CA GLY A 119 17.50 -11.11 -7.23
C GLY A 119 18.03 -11.84 -5.99
N ILE A 120 18.83 -11.17 -5.18
CA ILE A 120 19.36 -11.72 -3.92
C ILE A 120 18.23 -11.89 -2.90
N VAL A 121 17.37 -10.89 -2.80
CA VAL A 121 16.22 -10.85 -1.87
C VAL A 121 15.20 -9.84 -2.36
N VAL A 122 13.94 -10.09 -2.06
CA VAL A 122 12.86 -9.14 -2.30
C VAL A 122 12.68 -8.27 -1.05
N LEU A 123 12.70 -6.96 -1.23
CA LEU A 123 12.39 -5.98 -0.19
C LEU A 123 11.04 -5.36 -0.52
N THR A 124 10.10 -5.40 0.44
CA THR A 124 8.76 -4.86 0.26
C THR A 124 8.46 -3.85 1.35
N GLN A 125 8.02 -2.67 0.95
CA GLN A 125 7.51 -1.67 1.88
C GLN A 125 6.14 -2.13 2.40
N THR A 126 6.02 -2.31 3.72
CA THR A 126 4.78 -2.73 4.39
C THR A 126 4.17 -1.59 5.24
N HIS A 127 4.91 -0.54 5.51
CA HIS A 127 4.53 0.64 6.28
C HIS A 127 4.89 1.92 5.50
N PRO A 128 3.90 2.62 4.94
CA PRO A 128 2.49 2.25 4.75
C PRO A 128 2.29 1.19 3.67
N ILE A 129 1.11 0.56 3.64
CA ILE A 129 0.68 -0.36 2.59
C ILE A 129 -0.50 0.22 1.83
N ASP A 130 -0.51 0.05 0.52
CA ASP A 130 -1.60 0.51 -0.33
C ASP A 130 -2.49 -0.67 -0.75
N VAL A 131 -3.80 -0.51 -0.65
CA VAL A 131 -4.82 -1.46 -1.11
C VAL A 131 -5.45 -0.90 -2.38
N VAL A 132 -5.44 -1.71 -3.45
CA VAL A 132 -6.12 -1.38 -4.70
C VAL A 132 -7.41 -2.19 -4.79
N PHE A 133 -8.53 -1.51 -5.02
CA PHE A 133 -9.84 -2.11 -5.16
C PHE A 133 -10.63 -1.45 -6.29
N THR A 134 -11.70 -2.06 -6.72
CA THR A 134 -12.52 -1.58 -7.84
C THR A 134 -13.88 -1.09 -7.36
N LEU A 135 -14.42 -0.09 -8.07
CA LEU A 135 -15.75 0.47 -7.82
C LEU A 135 -16.52 0.53 -9.14
N PRO A 136 -17.81 0.17 -9.18
CA PRO A 136 -18.64 0.31 -10.37
C PRO A 136 -18.77 1.77 -10.82
N GLU A 137 -18.85 2.00 -12.14
CA GLU A 137 -19.00 3.33 -12.74
C GLU A 137 -20.16 4.13 -12.16
N SER A 138 -21.28 3.48 -11.87
CA SER A 138 -22.47 4.10 -11.28
C SER A 138 -22.22 4.81 -9.95
N SER A 139 -21.20 4.41 -9.21
CA SER A 139 -20.86 4.94 -7.87
C SER A 139 -19.79 6.05 -7.93
N ILE A 140 -19.15 6.26 -9.08
CA ILE A 140 -18.03 7.21 -9.22
C ILE A 140 -18.45 8.64 -8.88
N ALA A 141 -19.60 9.07 -9.38
CA ALA A 141 -20.09 10.44 -9.20
C ALA A 141 -20.20 10.80 -7.71
N THR A 142 -20.70 9.88 -6.89
CA THR A 142 -20.87 10.07 -5.44
C THR A 142 -19.52 10.22 -4.74
N VAL A 143 -18.54 9.36 -5.10
CA VAL A 143 -17.19 9.43 -4.53
C VAL A 143 -16.48 10.72 -4.91
N VAL A 144 -16.55 11.12 -6.17
CA VAL A 144 -15.95 12.37 -6.67
C VAL A 144 -16.57 13.60 -6.01
N GLN A 145 -17.89 13.62 -5.80
CA GLN A 145 -18.55 14.71 -5.07
C GLN A 145 -18.07 14.80 -3.62
N ALA A 146 -18.00 13.68 -2.92
CA ALA A 146 -17.53 13.63 -1.54
C ALA A 146 -16.06 14.10 -1.43
N GLN A 147 -15.20 13.70 -2.37
CA GLN A 147 -13.81 14.12 -2.43
C GLN A 147 -13.68 15.64 -2.72
N LYS A 148 -14.49 16.17 -3.67
CA LYS A 148 -14.53 17.62 -3.96
C LYS A 148 -15.03 18.45 -2.78
N ALA A 149 -15.87 17.88 -1.92
CA ALA A 149 -16.30 18.51 -0.68
C ALA A 149 -15.22 18.53 0.42
N GLY A 150 -14.00 18.06 0.12
CA GLY A 150 -12.87 18.03 1.06
C GLY A 150 -12.99 16.99 2.17
N LYS A 151 -13.91 16.01 2.05
CA LYS A 151 -14.05 14.93 3.02
C LYS A 151 -12.92 13.93 2.83
N ALA A 152 -12.20 13.62 3.91
CA ALA A 152 -11.33 12.45 3.95
C ALA A 152 -12.22 11.20 3.93
N LEU A 153 -12.11 10.40 2.86
CA LEU A 153 -12.92 9.21 2.69
C LEU A 153 -12.22 8.02 3.36
N SER A 154 -12.80 7.55 4.45
CA SER A 154 -12.31 6.39 5.18
C SER A 154 -12.58 5.10 4.40
N VAL A 155 -11.57 4.21 4.38
CA VAL A 155 -11.65 2.89 3.75
C VAL A 155 -11.34 1.83 4.81
N GLU A 156 -12.25 0.91 5.01
CA GLU A 156 -12.05 -0.23 5.88
C GLU A 156 -11.62 -1.44 5.06
N ALA A 157 -10.56 -2.10 5.50
CA ALA A 157 -10.14 -3.41 4.99
C ALA A 157 -10.72 -4.52 5.87
N TRP A 158 -11.47 -5.43 5.25
CA TRP A 158 -12.10 -6.56 5.90
C TRP A 158 -11.51 -7.87 5.40
N ASP A 159 -11.62 -8.90 6.20
CA ASP A 159 -11.21 -10.25 5.81
C ASP A 159 -12.02 -10.76 4.60
N ARG A 160 -11.55 -11.85 3.99
CA ARG A 160 -12.19 -12.45 2.82
C ARG A 160 -13.64 -12.89 3.09
N THR A 161 -13.96 -13.23 4.33
CA THR A 161 -15.30 -13.67 4.75
C THR A 161 -16.21 -12.50 5.13
N ASN A 162 -15.70 -11.28 5.12
CA ASN A 162 -16.40 -10.04 5.46
C ASN A 162 -16.92 -10.00 6.93
N LYS A 163 -16.29 -10.79 7.81
CA LYS A 163 -16.67 -10.90 9.22
C LYS A 163 -15.83 -10.05 10.15
N GLN A 164 -14.53 -9.92 9.86
CA GLN A 164 -13.61 -9.18 10.71
C GLN A 164 -13.01 -8.01 9.96
N LYS A 165 -13.08 -6.83 10.59
CA LYS A 165 -12.36 -5.64 10.14
C LYS A 165 -10.88 -5.79 10.53
N ILE A 166 -9.99 -5.72 9.54
CA ILE A 166 -8.55 -5.88 9.71
C ILE A 166 -7.92 -4.51 10.03
N SER A 167 -8.22 -3.49 9.22
CA SER A 167 -7.59 -2.18 9.35
C SER A 167 -8.46 -1.08 8.78
N VAL A 168 -8.14 0.17 9.11
CA VAL A 168 -8.77 1.37 8.57
C VAL A 168 -7.71 2.24 7.93
N GLY A 169 -7.99 2.72 6.73
CA GLY A 169 -7.14 3.61 5.97
C GLY A 169 -7.93 4.74 5.34
N GLU A 170 -7.30 5.46 4.44
CA GLU A 170 -7.90 6.60 3.73
C GLU A 170 -7.76 6.43 2.22
N LEU A 171 -8.76 6.89 1.48
CA LEU A 171 -8.72 6.93 0.02
C LEU A 171 -7.62 7.90 -0.42
N LEU A 172 -6.62 7.38 -1.14
CA LEU A 172 -5.49 8.16 -1.62
C LEU A 172 -5.77 8.75 -3.00
N SER A 173 -6.24 7.92 -3.93
CA SER A 173 -6.49 8.33 -5.31
C SER A 173 -7.49 7.43 -6.03
N LEU A 174 -8.11 8.01 -7.06
CA LEU A 174 -8.86 7.30 -8.08
C LEU A 174 -7.98 7.19 -9.33
N ASP A 175 -8.16 6.12 -10.10
CA ASP A 175 -7.57 6.00 -11.43
C ASP A 175 -8.17 7.05 -12.39
N ASN A 176 -7.49 7.34 -13.48
CA ASN A 176 -7.96 8.27 -14.51
C ASN A 176 -8.73 7.58 -15.64
N GLN A 177 -8.84 6.25 -15.59
CA GLN A 177 -9.49 5.44 -16.63
C GLN A 177 -10.45 4.43 -16.02
N ILE A 178 -11.57 4.22 -16.73
CA ILE A 178 -12.52 3.15 -16.46
C ILE A 178 -12.10 1.94 -17.30
N ASP A 179 -12.07 0.77 -16.68
CA ASP A 179 -11.92 -0.48 -17.40
C ASP A 179 -13.25 -0.80 -18.11
N ALA A 180 -13.28 -0.60 -19.44
CA ALA A 180 -14.48 -0.79 -20.24
C ALA A 180 -14.96 -2.26 -20.29
N THR A 181 -14.09 -3.23 -19.95
CA THR A 181 -14.46 -4.66 -19.95
C THR A 181 -15.27 -5.04 -18.72
N THR A 182 -15.00 -4.38 -17.59
CA THR A 182 -15.63 -4.65 -16.30
C THR A 182 -16.59 -3.55 -15.86
N GLY A 183 -16.58 -2.36 -16.53
CA GLY A 183 -17.35 -1.19 -16.12
C GLY A 183 -16.96 -0.66 -14.74
N THR A 184 -15.68 -0.80 -14.37
CA THR A 184 -15.18 -0.40 -13.05
C THR A 184 -14.00 0.55 -13.13
N ILE A 185 -13.82 1.35 -12.09
CA ILE A 185 -12.62 2.19 -11.88
C ILE A 185 -11.80 1.63 -10.72
N LYS A 186 -10.47 1.74 -10.81
CA LYS A 186 -9.57 1.36 -9.73
C LYS A 186 -9.39 2.51 -8.75
N LEU A 187 -9.43 2.19 -7.48
CA LEU A 187 -9.15 3.10 -6.37
C LEU A 187 -7.98 2.58 -5.58
N LYS A 188 -7.24 3.50 -4.99
CA LYS A 188 -6.11 3.20 -4.12
C LYS A 188 -6.37 3.83 -2.75
N ALA A 189 -6.34 3.03 -1.71
CA ALA A 189 -6.40 3.48 -0.32
C ALA A 189 -5.10 3.15 0.39
N ARG A 190 -4.68 4.02 1.30
CA ARG A 190 -3.46 3.91 2.09
C ARG A 190 -3.78 3.55 3.53
N PHE A 191 -3.08 2.56 4.04
CA PHE A 191 -3.17 2.06 5.41
C PHE A 191 -1.80 2.21 6.08
N SER A 192 -1.76 2.66 7.33
CA SER A 192 -0.51 2.79 8.08
C SER A 192 0.14 1.44 8.37
N ASN A 193 -0.68 0.41 8.61
CA ASN A 193 -0.30 -0.99 8.80
C ASN A 193 0.77 -1.21 9.90
N LEU A 194 0.76 -0.41 10.97
CA LEU A 194 1.76 -0.45 12.03
C LEU A 194 1.74 -1.77 12.83
N ASP A 195 0.65 -2.50 12.77
CA ASP A 195 0.41 -3.80 13.41
C ASP A 195 0.74 -5.00 12.50
N ASP A 196 1.27 -4.76 11.30
CA ASP A 196 1.55 -5.80 10.28
C ASP A 196 0.34 -6.70 9.96
N ALA A 197 -0.89 -6.20 10.14
CA ALA A 197 -2.12 -6.98 9.91
C ALA A 197 -2.42 -7.22 8.43
N LEU A 198 -1.91 -6.34 7.54
CA LEU A 198 -2.06 -6.45 6.09
C LEU A 198 -0.74 -6.91 5.47
N PHE A 199 -0.82 -7.94 4.62
CA PHE A 199 0.32 -8.46 3.88
C PHE A 199 0.25 -8.11 2.39
N PRO A 200 1.39 -7.87 1.73
CA PRO A 200 1.44 -7.73 0.28
C PRO A 200 0.78 -8.92 -0.43
N ASN A 201 0.00 -8.62 -1.49
CA ASN A 201 -0.78 -9.60 -2.26
C ASN A 201 -1.88 -10.34 -1.46
N GLN A 202 -2.21 -9.89 -0.26
CA GLN A 202 -3.36 -10.40 0.49
C GLN A 202 -4.66 -9.91 -0.14
N PHE A 203 -5.63 -10.80 -0.31
CA PHE A 203 -6.98 -10.42 -0.69
C PHE A 203 -7.73 -9.85 0.52
N VAL A 204 -8.31 -8.68 0.35
CA VAL A 204 -9.16 -8.01 1.34
C VAL A 204 -10.42 -7.47 0.66
N ASN A 205 -11.51 -7.40 1.41
CA ASN A 205 -12.71 -6.67 1.00
C ASN A 205 -12.58 -5.21 1.46
N ALA A 206 -12.65 -4.27 0.53
CA ALA A 206 -12.61 -2.85 0.85
C ALA A 206 -14.03 -2.28 0.98
N ARG A 207 -14.30 -1.56 2.07
CA ARG A 207 -15.52 -0.81 2.27
C ARG A 207 -15.18 0.67 2.35
N LEU A 208 -15.63 1.43 1.37
CA LEU A 208 -15.45 2.87 1.30
C LEU A 208 -16.63 3.58 1.97
N LEU A 209 -16.37 4.35 3.02
CA LEU A 209 -17.37 5.20 3.66
C LEU A 209 -17.44 6.53 2.91
N VAL A 210 -18.50 6.72 2.15
CA VAL A 210 -18.67 7.92 1.30
C VAL A 210 -19.46 9.01 2.02
N ASP A 211 -20.50 8.61 2.76
CA ASP A 211 -21.34 9.54 3.50
C ASP A 211 -21.97 8.89 4.73
N THR A 212 -22.35 9.71 5.71
CA THR A 212 -23.04 9.29 6.92
C THR A 212 -24.25 10.16 7.10
N GLN A 213 -25.44 9.59 6.97
CA GLN A 213 -26.69 10.29 7.20
C GLN A 213 -27.00 10.31 8.70
N GLN A 214 -26.99 11.51 9.28
CA GLN A 214 -27.34 11.69 10.68
C GLN A 214 -28.86 11.65 10.87
N ASN A 215 -29.32 11.05 11.97
CA ASN A 215 -30.74 10.98 12.36
C ASN A 215 -31.66 10.32 11.29
N ALA A 216 -31.13 9.43 10.47
CA ALA A 216 -31.92 8.70 9.49
C ALA A 216 -32.85 7.70 10.18
N VAL A 217 -34.11 7.65 9.75
CA VAL A 217 -35.05 6.60 10.15
C VAL A 217 -34.72 5.34 9.38
N VAL A 218 -34.35 4.27 10.09
CA VAL A 218 -33.89 3.01 9.49
C VAL A 218 -34.80 1.88 9.93
N ILE A 219 -35.27 1.08 8.98
CA ILE A 219 -36.06 -0.12 9.22
C ILE A 219 -35.34 -1.38 8.70
N PRO A 220 -35.65 -2.59 9.22
CA PRO A 220 -35.23 -3.83 8.59
C PRO A 220 -35.77 -3.93 7.15
N ALA A 221 -34.96 -4.41 6.21
CA ALA A 221 -35.37 -4.56 4.80
C ALA A 221 -36.61 -5.45 4.64
N ALA A 222 -36.79 -6.44 5.52
CA ALA A 222 -37.94 -7.33 5.55
C ALA A 222 -39.28 -6.60 5.82
N ALA A 223 -39.25 -5.44 6.47
CA ALA A 223 -40.45 -4.67 6.77
C ALA A 223 -40.96 -3.86 5.55
N LEU A 224 -40.12 -3.60 4.56
CA LEU A 224 -40.50 -2.82 3.37
C LEU A 224 -41.26 -3.70 2.38
N GLN A 225 -42.46 -3.26 2.03
CA GLN A 225 -43.33 -3.93 1.06
C GLN A 225 -43.60 -3.07 -0.16
N MET A 226 -43.87 -3.72 -1.28
CA MET A 226 -44.26 -3.06 -2.52
C MET A 226 -45.74 -3.36 -2.85
N GLY A 227 -46.55 -2.33 -3.00
CA GLY A 227 -47.94 -2.43 -3.37
C GLY A 227 -48.27 -1.68 -4.67
N ASN A 228 -49.53 -1.67 -5.06
CA ASN A 228 -49.96 -1.00 -6.29
C ASN A 228 -49.73 0.53 -6.29
N GLU A 229 -49.65 1.13 -5.11
CA GLU A 229 -49.46 2.59 -4.92
C GLU A 229 -48.01 2.96 -4.56
N GLY A 230 -47.08 1.99 -4.59
CA GLY A 230 -45.69 2.19 -4.24
C GLY A 230 -45.28 1.43 -3.00
N HIS A 231 -44.17 1.89 -2.39
CA HIS A 231 -43.63 1.23 -1.18
C HIS A 231 -44.42 1.60 0.07
N PHE A 232 -44.64 0.63 0.92
CA PHE A 232 -45.31 0.82 2.18
C PHE A 232 -44.73 -0.07 3.29
N VAL A 233 -45.08 0.25 4.52
CA VAL A 233 -44.78 -0.55 5.72
C VAL A 233 -46.02 -0.68 6.57
N TRP A 234 -46.10 -1.73 7.36
CA TRP A 234 -47.10 -1.89 8.40
C TRP A 234 -46.57 -1.32 9.72
N VAL A 235 -47.22 -0.29 10.23
CA VAL A 235 -46.90 0.35 11.50
C VAL A 235 -47.88 -0.12 12.56
N LEU A 236 -47.36 -0.52 13.71
CA LEU A 236 -48.14 -0.95 14.88
C LEU A 236 -48.47 0.25 15.77
N ASN A 237 -49.72 0.46 16.07
CA ASN A 237 -50.18 1.47 17.03
C ASN A 237 -50.20 0.90 18.46
N ASP A 238 -50.47 1.78 19.46
CA ASP A 238 -50.53 1.42 20.88
C ASP A 238 -51.63 0.40 21.23
N GLU A 239 -52.65 0.24 20.38
CA GLU A 239 -53.75 -0.73 20.54
C GLU A 239 -53.42 -2.11 19.93
N ASN A 240 -52.19 -2.34 19.48
CA ASN A 240 -51.77 -3.53 18.74
C ASN A 240 -52.54 -3.74 17.43
N LYS A 241 -52.96 -2.68 16.78
CA LYS A 241 -53.55 -2.67 15.44
C LYS A 241 -52.50 -2.19 14.42
N VAL A 242 -52.49 -2.77 13.24
CA VAL A 242 -51.60 -2.35 12.15
C VAL A 242 -52.27 -1.39 11.22
N SER A 243 -51.53 -0.38 10.77
CA SER A 243 -51.93 0.55 9.74
C SER A 243 -50.91 0.62 8.62
N LYS A 244 -51.37 0.74 7.38
CA LYS A 244 -50.52 0.82 6.20
C LYS A 244 -50.02 2.26 6.05
N HIS A 245 -48.70 2.43 6.11
CA HIS A 245 -48.07 3.73 5.85
C HIS A 245 -47.26 3.69 4.56
N SER A 246 -47.61 4.57 3.63
CA SER A 246 -46.84 4.81 2.41
C SER A 246 -45.50 5.44 2.78
N VAL A 247 -44.41 4.90 2.26
CA VAL A 247 -43.05 5.34 2.59
C VAL A 247 -42.23 5.59 1.34
N THR A 248 -41.30 6.52 1.44
CA THR A 248 -40.30 6.76 0.40
C THR A 248 -38.97 6.09 0.87
N PRO A 249 -38.56 4.96 0.26
CA PRO A 249 -37.29 4.35 0.58
C PRO A 249 -36.15 5.19 0.05
N GLY A 250 -35.06 5.27 0.80
CA GLY A 250 -33.79 5.87 0.41
C GLY A 250 -32.74 4.78 0.14
N ILE A 251 -31.54 4.95 0.72
CA ILE A 251 -30.44 3.99 0.60
C ILE A 251 -30.82 2.69 1.30
N GLN A 252 -30.58 1.58 0.62
CA GLN A 252 -30.88 0.23 1.11
C GLN A 252 -29.62 -0.64 1.06
N ASP A 253 -29.41 -1.43 2.09
CA ASP A 253 -28.47 -2.56 2.08
C ASP A 253 -29.22 -3.90 2.19
N SER A 254 -28.49 -5.01 2.37
CA SER A 254 -29.09 -6.36 2.48
C SER A 254 -29.92 -6.57 3.75
N GLN A 255 -29.82 -5.72 4.75
CA GLN A 255 -30.48 -5.89 6.05
C GLN A 255 -31.36 -4.71 6.44
N LYS A 256 -31.05 -3.49 5.99
CA LYS A 256 -31.65 -2.25 6.44
C LYS A 256 -31.99 -1.34 5.27
N VAL A 257 -33.05 -0.55 5.43
CA VAL A 257 -33.49 0.49 4.49
C VAL A 257 -33.64 1.80 5.24
N VAL A 258 -33.08 2.87 4.70
CA VAL A 258 -33.32 4.22 5.17
C VAL A 258 -34.68 4.68 4.61
N ILE A 259 -35.54 5.25 5.45
CA ILE A 259 -36.80 5.83 5.03
C ILE A 259 -36.66 7.34 5.03
N SER A 260 -36.85 7.94 3.85
CA SER A 260 -36.74 9.39 3.67
C SER A 260 -38.02 10.15 4.06
N ALA A 261 -39.17 9.49 3.96
CA ALA A 261 -40.48 10.09 4.34
C ALA A 261 -41.51 8.99 4.66
N GLY A 262 -42.44 9.28 5.53
CA GLY A 262 -43.58 8.41 5.86
C GLY A 262 -43.48 7.65 7.17
N LEU A 263 -42.34 7.77 7.91
CA LEU A 263 -42.17 7.21 9.24
C LEU A 263 -41.48 8.21 10.18
N SER A 264 -41.76 8.06 11.45
CA SER A 264 -41.08 8.77 12.56
C SER A 264 -40.16 7.87 13.35
N ALA A 265 -39.18 8.48 14.01
CA ALA A 265 -38.30 7.72 14.91
C ALA A 265 -39.14 7.19 16.09
N GLY A 266 -39.05 5.90 16.36
CA GLY A 266 -39.81 5.21 17.40
C GLY A 266 -41.02 4.42 16.89
N ASP A 267 -41.41 4.58 15.64
CA ASP A 267 -42.50 3.80 15.03
C ASP A 267 -42.10 2.31 15.05
N ARG A 268 -43.08 1.45 15.39
CA ARG A 268 -42.92 0.00 15.43
C ARG A 268 -43.40 -0.60 14.12
N VAL A 269 -42.48 -1.24 13.37
CA VAL A 269 -42.81 -1.81 12.06
C VAL A 269 -42.86 -3.33 12.15
N VAL A 270 -43.75 -3.95 11.37
CA VAL A 270 -43.90 -5.39 11.29
C VAL A 270 -42.86 -5.97 10.32
N THR A 271 -42.14 -7.01 10.75
CA THR A 271 -41.13 -7.70 9.94
C THR A 271 -41.55 -9.11 9.48
N ASP A 272 -42.46 -9.75 10.23
CA ASP A 272 -42.89 -11.10 9.98
C ASP A 272 -44.42 -11.22 9.91
N GLY A 273 -44.92 -12.18 9.12
CA GLY A 273 -46.36 -12.41 8.98
C GLY A 273 -47.12 -11.40 8.12
N ILE A 274 -46.40 -10.60 7.33
CA ILE A 274 -46.92 -9.44 6.57
C ILE A 274 -47.99 -9.81 5.56
N ASP A 275 -47.88 -10.99 4.93
CA ASP A 275 -48.78 -11.43 3.84
C ASP A 275 -50.26 -11.62 4.26
N ARG A 276 -50.51 -11.67 5.56
CA ARG A 276 -51.87 -11.90 6.12
C ARG A 276 -52.48 -10.64 6.73
N LEU A 277 -51.80 -9.52 6.66
CA LEU A 277 -52.23 -8.31 7.30
C LEU A 277 -53.22 -7.53 6.41
N THR A 278 -54.26 -7.00 7.05
CA THR A 278 -55.18 -6.04 6.48
C THR A 278 -55.25 -4.78 7.33
N GLU A 279 -55.70 -3.66 6.78
CA GLU A 279 -55.81 -2.41 7.51
C GLU A 279 -56.67 -2.58 8.79
N GLY A 280 -56.12 -2.16 9.93
CA GLY A 280 -56.75 -2.28 11.25
C GLY A 280 -56.72 -3.66 11.89
N ALA A 281 -56.01 -4.65 11.29
CA ALA A 281 -55.90 -5.99 11.86
C ALA A 281 -55.17 -5.92 13.22
N LYS A 282 -55.67 -6.66 14.20
CA LYS A 282 -55.01 -6.82 15.51
C LYS A 282 -53.95 -7.91 15.45
N VAL A 283 -52.78 -7.58 15.90
CA VAL A 283 -51.64 -8.48 15.87
C VAL A 283 -51.09 -8.75 17.27
N GLU A 284 -50.48 -9.89 17.46
CA GLU A 284 -49.76 -10.26 18.66
C GLU A 284 -48.26 -9.99 18.47
N VAL A 285 -47.63 -9.22 19.36
CA VAL A 285 -46.23 -8.89 19.27
C VAL A 285 -45.41 -10.06 19.81
N VAL A 286 -44.77 -10.78 18.91
CA VAL A 286 -43.76 -11.76 19.27
C VAL A 286 -42.41 -11.06 19.38
N THR A 287 -41.94 -10.85 20.60
CA THR A 287 -40.56 -10.40 20.83
C THR A 287 -39.63 -11.52 20.44
N ALA A 288 -38.82 -11.34 19.39
CA ALA A 288 -37.73 -12.26 19.07
C ALA A 288 -36.77 -12.30 20.27
N SER A 289 -36.88 -13.34 21.09
CA SER A 289 -35.87 -13.65 22.09
C SER A 289 -34.57 -13.93 21.33
N SER A 290 -33.53 -13.18 21.64
CA SER A 290 -32.16 -13.40 21.21
C SER A 290 -31.85 -14.89 21.28
N GLY A 291 -31.59 -15.53 20.12
CA GLY A 291 -31.47 -16.97 19.98
C GLY A 291 -30.49 -17.60 20.95
N GLU A 292 -31.05 -18.09 22.06
CA GLU A 292 -30.43 -19.08 22.92
C GLU A 292 -30.48 -20.41 22.16
N GLN A 293 -29.32 -20.84 21.71
CA GLN A 293 -29.15 -22.15 21.07
C GLN A 293 -29.66 -23.23 22.02
N ALA A 294 -30.83 -23.77 21.75
CA ALA A 294 -31.30 -24.99 22.39
C ALA A 294 -30.32 -26.13 22.07
N GLN A 295 -29.48 -26.49 23.02
CA GLN A 295 -28.68 -27.72 22.96
C GLN A 295 -29.65 -28.91 22.84
N PRO A 296 -29.44 -29.81 21.87
CA PRO A 296 -30.22 -31.03 21.81
C PRO A 296 -29.86 -31.89 23.04
N ALA A 297 -30.90 -32.28 23.78
CA ALA A 297 -30.78 -33.16 24.93
C ALA A 297 -30.13 -34.53 24.53
N PRO A 298 -29.25 -35.10 25.38
CA PRO A 298 -28.58 -36.35 25.07
C PRO A 298 -29.59 -37.49 25.02
N ARG A 299 -29.66 -38.17 23.88
CA ARG A 299 -30.42 -39.42 23.73
C ARG A 299 -29.86 -40.49 24.66
N GLN A 300 -30.64 -40.92 25.63
CA GLN A 300 -30.35 -42.07 26.46
C GLN A 300 -30.33 -43.32 25.55
N SER A 301 -29.18 -43.96 25.46
CA SER A 301 -29.01 -45.26 24.83
C SER A 301 -29.63 -46.33 25.71
N GLY A 302 -30.78 -46.89 25.28
CA GLY A 302 -31.38 -48.08 25.90
C GLY A 302 -30.46 -49.27 25.75
N LYS A 303 -30.08 -49.87 26.90
CA LYS A 303 -29.45 -51.16 27.00
C LYS A 303 -30.44 -52.22 26.48
N HIS A 304 -30.11 -52.93 25.42
CA HIS A 304 -30.69 -54.26 25.16
C HIS A 304 -29.67 -55.31 25.54
N GLY A 305 -30.12 -56.15 26.47
CA GLY A 305 -29.36 -57.21 27.06
C GLY A 305 -29.14 -58.37 26.08
N ALA A 306 -28.01 -58.97 26.24
CA ALA A 306 -27.64 -60.24 25.61
C ALA A 306 -28.41 -61.40 26.23
N ARG A 307 -28.89 -62.29 25.37
CA ARG A 307 -29.09 -63.73 25.71
C ARG A 307 -28.82 -64.57 24.48
N SER A 308 -27.95 -65.52 24.72
CA SER A 308 -27.60 -66.79 24.06
C SER A 308 -26.37 -66.69 23.19
#